data_1845380991c2777fb7a04d461af03bf9
#
_entry.id   1845380991c2777fb7a04d461af03bf9
#
_cell.length_a   1.000
_cell.length_b   1.000
_cell.length_c   1.000
_cell.angle_alpha   90.00
_cell.angle_beta   90.00
_cell.angle_gamma   90.00
#
_symmetry.space_group_name_H-M   'P 1'
#
loop_
_entity.id
_entity.type
_entity.pdbx_description
1 polymer ?
#
loop_
_entity_poly.entity_id
_entity_poly.type
_entity_poly.pdbx_seq_one_letter_code
_entity_poly.pdbx_strand_id
1 'polypeptide(L)'
;LGPVNCLAALQTQLEAGDRVVLVSSMAHWLPFPRAEAYGASKAALSWFANSLRLDWEPKGVAVTVVSPGFVDTPLTRKNDFAMPGRVSVDRAVAAIRHGPAKGKNHIAFPTGFSLALRLLARLPSGIQR
;
A
#
# COMPACT_ATOMS: atom_id res chain seq x y z
N LEU A 1 -7.73 12.45 2.29
CA LEU A 1 -7.24 13.57 3.13
C LEU A 1 -6.78 13.14 4.52
N GLY A 2 -7.36 12.09 5.16
CA GLY A 2 -7.00 11.67 6.51
C GLY A 2 -5.49 11.51 6.76
N PRO A 3 -4.78 10.67 6.00
CA PRO A 3 -3.33 10.49 6.19
C PRO A 3 -2.53 11.78 5.99
N VAL A 4 -2.93 12.65 5.07
CA VAL A 4 -2.27 13.95 4.83
C VAL A 4 -2.42 14.85 6.05
N ASN A 5 -3.63 14.95 6.61
CA ASN A 5 -3.89 15.76 7.80
C ASN A 5 -3.11 15.23 9.03
N CYS A 6 -3.07 13.89 9.21
CA CYS A 6 -2.27 13.30 10.28
C CYS A 6 -0.78 13.64 10.14
N LEU A 7 -0.24 13.53 8.93
CA LEU A 7 1.17 13.84 8.69
C LEU A 7 1.48 15.34 8.82
N ALA A 8 0.58 16.20 8.41
CA ALA A 8 0.72 17.64 8.62
C ALA A 8 0.83 18.00 10.11
N ALA A 9 0.07 17.30 10.96
CA ALA A 9 0.13 17.51 12.41
C ALA A 9 1.38 16.90 13.07
N LEU A 10 1.94 15.83 12.49
CA LEU A 10 3.06 15.07 13.07
C LEU A 10 4.43 15.51 12.54
N GLN A 11 4.50 16.18 11.38
CA GLN A 11 5.76 16.45 10.68
C GLN A 11 6.81 17.18 11.51
N THR A 12 6.40 18.03 12.46
CA THR A 12 7.29 18.78 13.35
C THR A 12 7.83 17.94 14.52
N GLN A 13 7.27 16.75 14.73
CA GLN A 13 7.66 15.82 15.80
C GLN A 13 8.53 14.65 15.29
N LEU A 14 8.66 14.52 13.97
CA LEU A 14 9.44 13.45 13.35
C LEU A 14 10.91 13.82 13.34
N GLU A 15 11.73 12.88 13.77
CA GLU A 15 13.19 13.00 13.87
C GLU A 15 13.91 11.98 12.99
N ALA A 16 15.21 12.20 12.78
CA ALA A 16 16.06 11.23 12.07
C ALA A 16 16.04 9.87 12.77
N GLY A 17 15.81 8.82 12.02
CA GLY A 17 15.59 7.45 12.51
C GLY A 17 14.12 7.04 12.58
N ASP A 18 13.18 7.99 12.53
CA ASP A 18 11.76 7.68 12.50
C ASP A 18 11.31 7.07 11.18
N ARG A 19 10.19 6.39 11.24
CA ARG A 19 9.58 5.75 10.07
C ARG A 19 8.07 5.97 10.01
N VAL A 20 7.62 6.46 8.87
CA VAL A 20 6.21 6.56 8.52
C VAL A 20 5.82 5.38 7.64
N VAL A 21 4.76 4.68 8.03
CA VAL A 21 4.19 3.56 7.26
C VAL A 21 2.79 3.93 6.80
N LEU A 22 2.59 4.02 5.48
CA LEU A 22 1.32 4.34 4.87
C LEU A 22 0.68 3.10 4.25
N VAL A 23 -0.53 2.75 4.70
CA VAL A 23 -1.23 1.56 4.24
C VAL A 23 -2.13 1.91 3.04
N SER A 24 -1.64 1.54 1.87
CA SER A 24 -2.36 1.62 0.60
C SER A 24 -3.11 0.31 0.29
N SER A 25 -3.12 -0.14 -0.95
CA SER A 25 -3.72 -1.38 -1.44
C SER A 25 -3.10 -1.74 -2.79
N MET A 26 -3.15 -3.00 -3.18
CA MET A 26 -2.83 -3.41 -4.56
C MET A 26 -3.77 -2.79 -5.61
N ALA A 27 -4.94 -2.31 -5.19
CA ALA A 27 -5.88 -1.60 -6.06
C ALA A 27 -5.33 -0.27 -6.63
N HIS A 28 -4.16 0.17 -6.20
CA HIS A 28 -3.50 1.32 -6.81
C HIS A 28 -2.77 1.00 -8.13
N TRP A 29 -2.53 -0.28 -8.45
CA TRP A 29 -1.81 -0.66 -9.67
C TRP A 29 -2.74 -0.89 -10.85
N LEU A 30 -3.91 -1.45 -10.58
CA LEU A 30 -4.91 -1.78 -11.60
C LEU A 30 -6.30 -1.33 -11.16
N PRO A 31 -7.13 -0.86 -12.10
CA PRO A 31 -8.53 -0.61 -11.82
C PRO A 31 -9.27 -1.94 -11.58
N PHE A 32 -10.13 -1.95 -10.57
CA PHE A 32 -11.03 -3.05 -10.28
C PHE A 32 -12.48 -2.57 -10.41
N PRO A 33 -13.39 -3.40 -10.93
CA PRO A 33 -14.81 -3.09 -10.98
C PRO A 33 -15.34 -2.76 -9.58
N ARG A 34 -16.22 -1.78 -9.47
CA ARG A 34 -16.86 -1.32 -8.22
C ARG A 34 -15.88 -0.77 -7.18
N ALA A 35 -14.68 -0.40 -7.59
CA ALA A 35 -13.64 0.11 -6.69
C ALA A 35 -13.03 1.45 -7.15
N GLU A 36 -13.76 2.23 -7.96
CA GLU A 36 -13.29 3.44 -8.63
C GLU A 36 -12.73 4.45 -7.61
N ALA A 37 -13.55 4.90 -6.67
CA ALA A 37 -13.14 5.86 -5.64
C ALA A 37 -12.10 5.27 -4.68
N TYR A 38 -12.24 3.98 -4.34
CA TYR A 38 -11.28 3.28 -3.48
C TYR A 38 -9.91 3.19 -4.17
N GLY A 39 -9.85 2.66 -5.38
CA GLY A 39 -8.61 2.55 -6.17
C GLY A 39 -7.93 3.90 -6.36
N ALA A 40 -8.70 4.92 -6.77
CA ALA A 40 -8.20 6.27 -6.94
C ALA A 40 -7.61 6.84 -5.63
N SER A 41 -8.29 6.65 -4.50
CA SER A 41 -7.80 7.11 -3.19
C SER A 41 -6.49 6.42 -2.78
N LYS A 42 -6.34 5.13 -3.07
CA LYS A 42 -5.13 4.35 -2.77
C LYS A 42 -3.99 4.67 -3.74
N ALA A 43 -4.29 4.98 -4.99
CA ALA A 43 -3.31 5.49 -5.96
C ALA A 43 -2.77 6.85 -5.52
N ALA A 44 -3.65 7.78 -5.16
CA ALA A 44 -3.26 9.08 -4.63
C ALA A 44 -2.39 8.97 -3.37
N LEU A 45 -2.75 8.08 -2.42
CA LEU A 45 -1.95 7.84 -1.21
C LEU A 45 -0.57 7.28 -1.54
N SER A 46 -0.48 6.35 -2.48
CA SER A 46 0.81 5.75 -2.87
C SER A 46 1.71 6.76 -3.59
N TRP A 47 1.13 7.60 -4.43
CA TRP A 47 1.84 8.70 -5.09
C TRP A 47 2.35 9.72 -4.08
N PHE A 48 1.49 10.17 -3.19
CA PHE A 48 1.83 11.08 -2.10
C PHE A 48 2.99 10.54 -1.25
N ALA A 49 2.93 9.27 -0.85
CA ALA A 49 3.98 8.63 -0.07
C ALA A 49 5.33 8.59 -0.81
N ASN A 50 5.32 8.38 -2.13
CA ASN A 50 6.53 8.37 -2.94
C ASN A 50 7.16 9.76 -3.03
N SER A 51 6.34 10.81 -3.22
CA SER A 51 6.82 12.20 -3.20
C SER A 51 7.36 12.59 -1.82
N LEU A 52 6.62 12.25 -0.76
CA LEU A 52 7.02 12.53 0.61
C LEU A 52 8.35 11.88 0.99
N ARG A 53 8.63 10.69 0.44
CA ARG A 53 9.92 10.01 0.64
C ARG A 53 11.09 10.85 0.13
N LEU A 54 10.95 11.48 -1.04
CA LEU A 54 12.00 12.33 -1.61
C LEU A 54 12.34 13.52 -0.70
N ASP A 55 11.35 14.05 -0.01
CA ASP A 55 11.53 15.20 0.88
C ASP A 55 12.05 14.79 2.27
N TRP A 56 11.74 13.58 2.73
CA TRP A 56 11.99 13.16 4.11
C TRP A 56 13.18 12.22 4.27
N GLU A 57 13.53 11.44 3.24
CA GLU A 57 14.71 10.58 3.27
C GLU A 57 16.01 11.36 3.54
N PRO A 58 16.25 12.56 2.96
CA PRO A 58 17.42 13.38 3.29
C PRO A 58 17.43 13.86 4.76
N LYS A 59 16.26 13.91 5.41
CA LYS A 59 16.12 14.27 6.83
C LYS A 59 16.26 13.07 7.77
N GLY A 60 16.55 11.88 7.22
CA GLY A 60 16.66 10.64 7.99
C GLY A 60 15.33 9.98 8.37
N VAL A 61 14.20 10.50 7.88
CA VAL A 61 12.87 9.90 8.14
C VAL A 61 12.50 8.97 6.99
N ALA A 62 12.33 7.68 7.31
CA ALA A 62 11.98 6.67 6.32
C ALA A 62 10.47 6.67 6.03
N VAL A 63 10.09 6.52 4.75
CA VAL A 63 8.69 6.40 4.34
C VAL A 63 8.47 5.06 3.63
N THR A 64 7.56 4.24 4.16
CA THR A 64 7.22 2.92 3.63
C THR A 64 5.76 2.88 3.19
N VAL A 65 5.51 2.39 1.97
CA VAL A 65 4.16 2.09 1.48
C VAL A 65 3.89 0.61 1.65
N VAL A 66 2.78 0.27 2.27
CA VAL A 66 2.27 -1.11 2.36
C VAL A 66 1.10 -1.23 1.40
N SER A 67 1.16 -2.19 0.49
CA SER A 67 0.09 -2.50 -0.48
C SER A 67 -0.41 -3.93 -0.25
N PRO A 68 -1.36 -4.12 0.68
CA PRO A 68 -1.99 -5.42 0.88
C PRO A 68 -2.83 -5.82 -0.33
N GLY A 69 -2.88 -7.14 -0.61
CA GLY A 69 -3.97 -7.75 -1.34
C GLY A 69 -5.15 -8.02 -0.41
N PHE A 70 -5.83 -9.15 -0.62
CA PHE A 70 -6.93 -9.54 0.24
C PHE A 70 -6.43 -10.15 1.54
N VAL A 71 -6.87 -9.58 2.67
CA VAL A 71 -6.61 -10.11 4.01
C VAL A 71 -7.91 -10.68 4.57
N ASP A 72 -7.85 -11.86 5.16
CA ASP A 72 -9.00 -12.53 5.74
C ASP A 72 -9.46 -11.83 7.03
N THR A 73 -10.40 -10.93 6.89
CA THR A 73 -10.99 -10.16 7.99
C THR A 73 -12.52 -10.26 7.96
N PRO A 74 -13.23 -9.97 9.06
CA PRO A 74 -14.69 -9.91 9.04
C PRO A 74 -15.26 -8.98 7.95
N LEU A 75 -14.54 -7.92 7.61
CA LEU A 75 -14.93 -6.99 6.56
C LEU A 75 -14.84 -7.63 5.17
N THR A 76 -13.72 -8.28 4.86
CA THR A 76 -13.51 -8.91 3.55
C THR A 76 -14.35 -10.16 3.35
N ARG A 77 -14.75 -10.84 4.42
CA ARG A 77 -15.68 -12.00 4.34
C ARG A 77 -17.10 -11.63 3.87
N LYS A 78 -17.45 -10.36 3.90
CA LYS A 78 -18.74 -9.86 3.39
C LYS A 78 -18.75 -9.62 1.88
N ASN A 79 -17.60 -9.73 1.23
CA ASN A 79 -17.50 -9.54 -0.21
C ASN A 79 -18.11 -10.73 -0.95
N ASP A 80 -18.81 -10.44 -2.03
CA ASP A 80 -19.50 -11.38 -2.91
C ASP A 80 -18.72 -11.78 -4.17
N PHE A 81 -17.41 -11.46 -4.19
CA PHE A 81 -16.53 -11.70 -5.33
C PHE A 81 -15.29 -12.52 -4.93
N ALA A 82 -14.66 -13.14 -5.93
CA ALA A 82 -13.44 -13.92 -5.72
C ALA A 82 -12.29 -13.05 -5.21
N MET A 83 -11.59 -13.54 -4.19
CA MET A 83 -10.44 -12.87 -3.58
C MET A 83 -9.18 -13.75 -3.71
N PRO A 84 -8.54 -13.77 -4.90
CA PRO A 84 -7.37 -14.59 -5.12
C PRO A 84 -6.20 -14.13 -4.24
N GLY A 85 -5.44 -15.12 -3.74
CA GLY A 85 -4.27 -14.83 -2.92
C GLY A 85 -4.60 -14.27 -1.53
N ARG A 86 -5.80 -14.54 -0.99
CA ARG A 86 -6.17 -14.10 0.36
C ARG A 86 -5.17 -14.63 1.40
N VAL A 87 -4.71 -13.76 2.29
CA VAL A 87 -3.76 -14.07 3.36
C VAL A 87 -4.43 -13.94 4.73
N SER A 88 -3.93 -14.68 5.72
CA SER A 88 -4.37 -14.53 7.11
C SER A 88 -3.91 -13.18 7.70
N VAL A 89 -4.61 -12.75 8.76
CA VAL A 89 -4.22 -11.53 9.51
C VAL A 89 -2.79 -11.65 10.03
N ASP A 90 -2.38 -12.82 10.57
CA ASP A 90 -1.04 -13.02 11.13
C ASP A 90 0.06 -12.84 10.07
N ARG A 91 -0.16 -13.37 8.86
CA ARG A 91 0.77 -13.16 7.74
C ARG A 91 0.85 -11.71 7.31
N ALA A 92 -0.28 -11.01 7.29
CA ALA A 92 -0.31 -9.58 6.99
C ALA A 92 0.45 -8.77 8.04
N VAL A 93 0.21 -9.03 9.34
CA VAL A 93 0.92 -8.39 10.45
C VAL A 93 2.42 -8.65 10.37
N ALA A 94 2.83 -9.90 10.14
CA ALA A 94 4.24 -10.25 9.99
C ALA A 94 4.91 -9.46 8.84
N ALA A 95 4.24 -9.38 7.68
CA ALA A 95 4.76 -8.63 6.54
C ALA A 95 4.91 -7.13 6.85
N ILE A 96 3.93 -6.53 7.54
CA ILE A 96 3.93 -5.11 7.92
C ILE A 96 5.02 -4.82 8.96
N ARG A 97 5.26 -5.73 9.90
CA ARG A 97 6.29 -5.53 10.93
C ARG A 97 7.72 -5.73 10.39
N HIS A 98 7.94 -6.80 9.63
CA HIS A 98 9.29 -7.17 9.18
C HIS A 98 9.77 -6.39 7.96
N GLY A 99 8.86 -5.97 7.10
CA GLY A 99 9.23 -5.25 5.88
C GLY A 99 9.92 -3.92 6.15
N PRO A 100 9.32 -3.01 6.91
CA PRO A 100 9.94 -1.74 7.29
C PRO A 100 11.23 -1.93 8.08
N ALA A 101 11.26 -2.89 9.02
CA ALA A 101 12.45 -3.20 9.82
C ALA A 101 13.66 -3.59 8.95
N LYS A 102 13.42 -4.15 7.76
CA LYS A 102 14.45 -4.49 6.75
C LYS A 102 14.75 -3.33 5.77
N GLY A 103 14.31 -2.12 6.06
CA GLY A 103 14.54 -0.95 5.21
C GLY A 103 13.76 -0.92 3.91
N LYS A 104 12.71 -1.74 3.75
CA LYS A 104 11.92 -1.76 2.52
C LYS A 104 11.03 -0.52 2.42
N ASN A 105 11.14 0.19 1.31
CA ASN A 105 10.31 1.37 1.02
C ASN A 105 8.92 1.01 0.47
N HIS A 106 8.77 -0.21 -0.05
CA HIS A 106 7.49 -0.73 -0.53
C HIS A 106 7.32 -2.20 -0.15
N ILE A 107 6.18 -2.52 0.43
CA ILE A 107 5.83 -3.86 0.89
C ILE A 107 4.49 -4.23 0.26
N ALA A 108 4.46 -5.37 -0.43
CA ALA A 108 3.22 -5.91 -1.00
C ALA A 108 3.12 -7.40 -0.68
N PHE A 109 1.93 -7.85 -0.33
CA PHE A 109 1.68 -9.24 0.00
C PHE A 109 0.25 -9.67 -0.42
N PRO A 110 0.08 -10.93 -0.90
CA PRO A 110 1.11 -11.94 -1.15
C PRO A 110 2.01 -11.58 -2.34
N THR A 111 3.30 -11.94 -2.25
CA THR A 111 4.32 -11.51 -3.22
C THR A 111 4.01 -11.96 -4.65
N GLY A 112 3.62 -13.22 -4.84
CA GLY A 112 3.31 -13.75 -6.18
C GLY A 112 2.16 -13.00 -6.85
N PHE A 113 1.07 -12.75 -6.12
CA PHE A 113 -0.08 -12.00 -6.63
C PHE A 113 0.28 -10.54 -6.91
N SER A 114 1.08 -9.92 -6.05
CA SER A 114 1.54 -8.54 -6.26
C SER A 114 2.40 -8.41 -7.51
N LEU A 115 3.27 -9.38 -7.77
CA LEU A 115 4.10 -9.40 -8.97
C LEU A 115 3.26 -9.53 -10.24
N ALA A 116 2.29 -10.45 -10.24
CA ALA A 116 1.36 -10.63 -11.35
C ALA A 116 0.59 -9.34 -11.67
N LEU A 117 0.02 -8.68 -10.66
CA LEU A 117 -0.70 -7.40 -10.86
C LEU A 117 0.21 -6.29 -11.39
N ARG A 118 1.44 -6.20 -10.91
CA ARG A 118 2.42 -5.20 -11.38
C ARG A 118 2.84 -5.44 -12.83
N LEU A 119 2.96 -6.69 -13.25
CA LEU A 119 3.23 -7.04 -14.64
C LEU A 119 2.03 -6.71 -15.52
N LEU A 120 0.82 -7.08 -15.11
CA LEU A 120 -0.41 -6.73 -15.82
C LEU A 120 -0.58 -5.22 -15.97
N ALA A 121 -0.26 -4.44 -14.93
CA ALA A 121 -0.36 -2.98 -14.95
C ALA A 121 0.57 -2.31 -15.99
N ARG A 122 1.58 -3.02 -16.49
CA ARG A 122 2.49 -2.53 -17.54
C ARG A 122 2.01 -2.85 -18.96
N LEU A 123 1.00 -3.70 -19.10
CA LEU A 123 0.45 -4.05 -20.39
C LEU A 123 -0.51 -2.96 -20.89
N PRO A 124 -0.71 -2.84 -22.21
CA PRO A 124 -1.71 -1.92 -22.78
C PRO A 124 -3.10 -2.16 -22.21
N SER A 125 -3.86 -1.11 -22.03
CA SER A 125 -5.19 -1.14 -21.38
C SER A 125 -6.19 -2.13 -22.02
N GLY A 126 -6.02 -2.47 -23.31
CA GLY A 126 -6.81 -3.48 -24.00
C GLY A 126 -6.61 -4.91 -23.49
N ILE A 127 -5.46 -5.20 -22.83
CA ILE A 127 -5.12 -6.52 -22.29
C ILE A 127 -5.46 -6.60 -20.79
N GLN A 128 -5.66 -5.46 -20.13
CA GLN A 128 -5.96 -5.39 -18.70
C GLN A 128 -7.44 -5.65 -18.36
N ARG A 129 -8.28 -5.86 -19.38
CA ARG A 129 -9.73 -6.08 -19.25
C ARG A 129 -10.07 -7.56 -19.05
#